data_bf33f0e6b238c3f6059495b44546366b
#
_entry.id   bf33f0e6b238c3f6059495b44546366b
#
_cell.length_a   1.000
_cell.length_b   1.000
_cell.length_c   1.000
_cell.angle_alpha   90.00
_cell.angle_beta   90.00
_cell.angle_gamma   90.00
#
_symmetry.space_group_name_H-M   'P 1'
#
loop_
_entity.id
_entity.type
_entity.pdbx_description
1 polymer ?
#
loop_
_entity_poly.entity_id
_entity_poly.type
_entity_poly.pdbx_seq_one_letter_code
_entity_poly.pdbx_strand_id
1 'polypeptide(L)'
;MTPLHHAVNGNWNGTNLETIELLISRGANVNAIDDTHHTPLHMCNNKEIAELLIDSGANVNAKTKRTGETVLFKATHGASQGASKSYQRYLGLTKILLSKGADVNIKLRSGSMINDDKPYRDKSGDTVLHQVVRSYSEKHASEVAELLFTNGANINERNIRGNTPFDEALLNKRNKTAEFLRKHGAKTGEELKAEGK
;
A
#
# COMPACT_ATOMS: atom_id res chain seq x y z
N MET A 1 -16.24 -9.67 -11.88
CA MET A 1 -14.88 -10.30 -11.82
C MET A 1 -14.68 -11.16 -13.07
N THR A 2 -13.47 -11.21 -13.65
CA THR A 2 -13.11 -12.05 -14.82
C THR A 2 -12.43 -13.35 -14.39
N PRO A 3 -12.27 -14.35 -15.30
CA PRO A 3 -11.50 -15.57 -15.01
C PRO A 3 -10.10 -15.27 -14.46
N LEU A 4 -9.42 -14.24 -14.97
CA LEU A 4 -8.10 -13.84 -14.48
C LEU A 4 -8.13 -13.35 -13.02
N HIS A 5 -9.16 -12.60 -12.60
CA HIS A 5 -9.34 -12.23 -11.20
C HIS A 5 -9.45 -13.46 -10.30
N HIS A 6 -10.24 -14.47 -10.72
CA HIS A 6 -10.41 -15.71 -9.96
C HIS A 6 -9.12 -16.51 -9.88
N ALA A 7 -8.39 -16.65 -11.00
CA ALA A 7 -7.12 -17.34 -11.03
C ALA A 7 -6.09 -16.72 -10.09
N VAL A 8 -6.00 -15.39 -10.06
CA VAL A 8 -5.08 -14.66 -9.18
C VAL A 8 -5.52 -14.76 -7.71
N ASN A 9 -6.81 -14.60 -7.40
CA ASN A 9 -7.35 -14.64 -6.04
C ASN A 9 -7.27 -16.04 -5.41
N GLY A 10 -7.44 -17.09 -6.20
CA GLY A 10 -7.42 -18.48 -5.75
C GLY A 10 -6.03 -19.02 -5.39
N ASN A 11 -4.98 -18.22 -5.56
CA ASN A 11 -3.60 -18.68 -5.42
C ASN A 11 -3.06 -18.58 -3.98
N TRP A 12 -3.72 -19.26 -3.06
CA TRP A 12 -3.21 -19.40 -1.69
C TRP A 12 -2.00 -20.34 -1.58
N ASN A 13 -1.80 -21.24 -2.58
CA ASN A 13 -0.81 -22.32 -2.56
C ASN A 13 0.23 -22.27 -3.69
N GLY A 14 0.32 -21.21 -4.49
CA GLY A 14 1.35 -21.07 -5.53
C GLY A 14 1.09 -21.86 -6.83
N THR A 15 -0.04 -22.55 -6.98
CA THR A 15 -0.25 -23.57 -8.02
C THR A 15 -0.89 -23.07 -9.32
N ASN A 16 -1.20 -21.78 -9.43
CA ASN A 16 -1.96 -21.28 -10.60
C ASN A 16 -1.14 -20.40 -11.57
N LEU A 17 0.20 -20.38 -11.45
CA LEU A 17 1.03 -19.53 -12.33
C LEU A 17 0.80 -19.90 -13.80
N GLU A 18 0.86 -21.19 -14.13
CA GLU A 18 0.62 -21.71 -15.48
C GLU A 18 -0.78 -21.35 -16.01
N THR A 19 -1.80 -21.41 -15.14
CA THR A 19 -3.17 -21.00 -15.52
C THR A 19 -3.24 -19.51 -15.81
N ILE A 20 -2.55 -18.67 -15.01
CA ILE A 20 -2.49 -17.22 -15.20
C ILE A 20 -1.75 -16.92 -16.51
N GLU A 21 -0.61 -17.56 -16.76
CA GLU A 21 0.14 -17.44 -18.01
C GLU A 21 -0.71 -17.84 -19.22
N LEU A 22 -1.43 -18.96 -19.12
CA LEU A 22 -2.32 -19.42 -20.19
C LEU A 22 -3.44 -18.42 -20.46
N LEU A 23 -4.07 -17.87 -19.42
CA LEU A 23 -5.13 -16.88 -19.61
C LEU A 23 -4.57 -15.61 -20.28
N ILE A 24 -3.40 -15.13 -19.86
CA ILE A 24 -2.74 -13.96 -20.45
C ILE A 24 -2.36 -14.24 -21.92
N SER A 25 -1.77 -15.39 -22.22
CA SER A 25 -1.40 -15.76 -23.59
C SER A 25 -2.61 -15.90 -24.53
N ARG A 26 -3.79 -16.19 -23.98
CA ARG A 26 -5.07 -16.22 -24.69
C ARG A 26 -5.79 -14.86 -24.76
N GLY A 27 -5.09 -13.76 -24.40
CA GLY A 27 -5.59 -12.40 -24.51
C GLY A 27 -6.46 -11.94 -23.36
N ALA A 28 -6.37 -12.55 -22.17
CA ALA A 28 -7.06 -12.04 -21.01
C ALA A 28 -6.55 -10.61 -20.69
N ASN A 29 -7.49 -9.67 -20.51
CA ASN A 29 -7.13 -8.30 -20.15
C ASN A 29 -6.60 -8.24 -18.72
N VAL A 30 -5.29 -8.01 -18.57
CA VAL A 30 -4.60 -7.91 -17.28
C VAL A 30 -5.04 -6.68 -16.46
N ASN A 31 -5.65 -5.68 -17.10
CA ASN A 31 -6.19 -4.48 -16.47
C ASN A 31 -7.72 -4.48 -16.37
N ALA A 32 -8.37 -5.65 -16.58
CA ALA A 32 -9.80 -5.76 -16.38
C ALA A 32 -10.18 -5.33 -14.95
N ILE A 33 -11.29 -4.61 -14.81
CA ILE A 33 -11.79 -4.17 -13.51
C ILE A 33 -13.06 -4.93 -13.13
N ASP A 34 -13.23 -5.17 -11.84
CA ASP A 34 -14.50 -5.61 -11.27
C ASP A 34 -15.41 -4.41 -10.93
N ASP A 35 -16.58 -4.66 -10.32
CA ASP A 35 -17.57 -3.63 -9.98
C ASP A 35 -17.05 -2.59 -8.97
N THR A 36 -15.97 -2.92 -8.27
CA THR A 36 -15.30 -2.06 -7.29
C THR A 36 -14.00 -1.45 -7.82
N HIS A 37 -13.73 -1.64 -9.13
CA HIS A 37 -12.51 -1.24 -9.82
C HIS A 37 -11.23 -1.90 -9.30
N HIS A 38 -11.34 -3.11 -8.74
CA HIS A 38 -10.16 -3.91 -8.52
C HIS A 38 -9.71 -4.55 -9.83
N THR A 39 -8.42 -4.50 -10.11
CA THR A 39 -7.78 -5.27 -11.18
C THR A 39 -7.31 -6.63 -10.65
N PRO A 40 -6.94 -7.60 -11.50
CA PRO A 40 -6.31 -8.84 -11.03
C PRO A 40 -5.14 -8.59 -10.08
N LEU A 41 -4.31 -7.55 -10.36
CA LEU A 41 -3.19 -7.18 -9.49
C LEU A 41 -3.63 -6.78 -8.07
N HIS A 42 -4.79 -6.16 -7.87
CA HIS A 42 -5.33 -5.88 -6.54
C HIS A 42 -5.68 -7.15 -5.75
N MET A 43 -5.99 -8.26 -6.44
CA MET A 43 -6.26 -9.56 -5.79
C MET A 43 -4.97 -10.30 -5.44
N CYS A 44 -3.83 -9.87 -5.99
CA CYS A 44 -2.56 -10.55 -5.83
C CYS A 44 -2.03 -10.44 -4.38
N ASN A 45 -1.44 -11.53 -3.91
CA ASN A 45 -0.74 -11.61 -2.63
C ASN A 45 0.61 -12.35 -2.74
N ASN A 46 1.03 -12.64 -3.97
CA ASN A 46 2.23 -13.39 -4.30
C ASN A 46 3.09 -12.53 -5.24
N LYS A 47 4.41 -12.47 -4.97
CA LYS A 47 5.33 -11.59 -5.70
C LYS A 47 5.58 -12.08 -7.13
N GLU A 48 5.64 -13.39 -7.35
CA GLU A 48 5.87 -13.99 -8.67
C GLU A 48 4.70 -13.70 -9.62
N ILE A 49 3.46 -13.80 -9.11
CA ILE A 49 2.26 -13.46 -9.87
C ILE A 49 2.17 -11.96 -10.12
N ALA A 50 2.52 -11.13 -9.12
CA ALA A 50 2.54 -9.69 -9.32
C ALA A 50 3.53 -9.30 -10.42
N GLU A 51 4.72 -9.90 -10.42
CA GLU A 51 5.74 -9.67 -11.44
C GLU A 51 5.22 -10.08 -12.82
N LEU A 52 4.66 -11.28 -12.97
CA LEU A 52 4.07 -11.74 -14.22
C LEU A 52 2.98 -10.79 -14.74
N LEU A 53 2.06 -10.37 -13.88
CA LEU A 53 1.00 -9.45 -14.28
C LEU A 53 1.55 -8.10 -14.74
N ILE A 54 2.53 -7.53 -14.00
CA ILE A 54 3.12 -6.24 -14.34
C ILE A 54 3.93 -6.32 -15.62
N ASP A 55 4.72 -7.38 -15.81
CA ASP A 55 5.50 -7.61 -17.04
C ASP A 55 4.58 -7.87 -18.25
N SER A 56 3.35 -8.33 -18.00
CA SER A 56 2.29 -8.45 -19.01
C SER A 56 1.47 -7.16 -19.21
N GLY A 57 1.89 -6.04 -18.62
CA GLY A 57 1.28 -4.72 -18.83
C GLY A 57 0.20 -4.34 -17.79
N ALA A 58 0.16 -4.99 -16.63
CA ALA A 58 -0.73 -4.55 -15.56
C ALA A 58 -0.29 -3.19 -15.00
N ASN A 59 -1.24 -2.27 -14.83
CA ASN A 59 -0.98 -0.97 -14.24
C ASN A 59 -0.73 -1.10 -12.72
N VAL A 60 0.53 -0.97 -12.32
CA VAL A 60 0.96 -1.06 -10.91
C VAL A 60 0.33 0.03 -10.01
N ASN A 61 -0.09 1.16 -10.62
CA ASN A 61 -0.69 2.30 -9.94
C ASN A 61 -2.22 2.38 -10.12
N ALA A 62 -2.86 1.29 -10.57
CA ALA A 62 -4.31 1.22 -10.66
C ALA A 62 -4.96 1.50 -9.29
N LYS A 63 -6.07 2.27 -9.32
CA LYS A 63 -6.76 2.74 -8.11
C LYS A 63 -8.15 2.14 -8.01
N THR A 64 -8.53 1.70 -6.83
CA THR A 64 -9.90 1.30 -6.55
C THR A 64 -10.86 2.49 -6.62
N LYS A 65 -12.13 2.24 -6.92
CA LYS A 65 -13.15 3.28 -7.12
C LYS A 65 -13.43 4.08 -5.86
N ARG A 66 -13.61 3.38 -4.75
CA ARG A 66 -14.10 3.97 -3.50
C ARG A 66 -13.01 4.73 -2.76
N THR A 67 -11.87 4.09 -2.53
CA THR A 67 -10.83 4.59 -1.63
C THR A 67 -9.62 5.17 -2.36
N GLY A 68 -9.48 4.85 -3.66
CA GLY A 68 -8.28 5.18 -4.41
C GLY A 68 -7.06 4.37 -3.98
N GLU A 69 -7.27 3.27 -3.23
CA GLU A 69 -6.18 2.37 -2.84
C GLU A 69 -5.54 1.73 -4.05
N THR A 70 -4.21 1.61 -4.01
CA THR A 70 -3.43 0.82 -4.96
C THR A 70 -3.03 -0.51 -4.32
N VAL A 71 -2.51 -1.42 -5.13
CA VAL A 71 -1.97 -2.68 -4.61
C VAL A 71 -0.84 -2.45 -3.60
N LEU A 72 -0.09 -1.35 -3.70
CA LEU A 72 0.95 -0.99 -2.73
C LEU A 72 0.37 -0.73 -1.33
N PHE A 73 -0.80 -0.08 -1.21
CA PHE A 73 -1.50 0.07 0.08
C PHE A 73 -1.83 -1.26 0.73
N LYS A 74 -2.35 -2.22 -0.07
CA LYS A 74 -2.66 -3.57 0.42
C LYS A 74 -1.39 -4.31 0.87
N ALA A 75 -0.32 -4.25 0.06
CA ALA A 75 0.93 -4.94 0.34
C ALA A 75 1.60 -4.39 1.60
N THR A 76 1.73 -3.07 1.73
CA THR A 76 2.33 -2.43 2.91
C THR A 76 1.52 -2.66 4.17
N HIS A 77 0.18 -2.68 4.09
CA HIS A 77 -0.68 -3.04 5.22
C HIS A 77 -0.42 -4.48 5.67
N GLY A 78 -0.41 -5.43 4.74
CA GLY A 78 -0.10 -6.83 5.04
C GLY A 78 1.31 -7.03 5.60
N ALA A 79 2.30 -6.29 5.08
CA ALA A 79 3.67 -6.30 5.58
C ALA A 79 3.81 -5.68 6.98
N SER A 80 3.07 -4.63 7.29
CA SER A 80 3.19 -3.95 8.57
C SER A 80 2.43 -4.64 9.71
N GLN A 81 1.35 -5.37 9.42
CA GLN A 81 0.45 -5.97 10.42
C GLN A 81 0.46 -7.50 10.46
N GLY A 82 1.08 -8.15 9.48
CA GLY A 82 1.02 -9.60 9.31
C GLY A 82 1.77 -10.37 10.39
N ALA A 83 1.25 -11.56 10.73
CA ALA A 83 2.03 -12.58 11.42
C ALA A 83 3.23 -13.02 10.56
N SER A 84 4.25 -13.63 11.16
CA SER A 84 5.57 -13.86 10.55
C SER A 84 5.57 -14.36 9.09
N LYS A 85 4.73 -15.35 8.76
CA LYS A 85 4.64 -15.86 7.37
C LYS A 85 3.99 -14.87 6.40
N SER A 86 2.95 -14.16 6.85
CA SER A 86 2.28 -13.14 6.05
C SER A 86 3.18 -11.93 5.84
N TYR A 87 3.95 -11.54 6.85
CA TYR A 87 4.91 -10.45 6.77
C TYR A 87 5.88 -10.65 5.61
N GLN A 88 6.61 -11.77 5.55
CA GLN A 88 7.60 -12.01 4.51
C GLN A 88 7.01 -12.00 3.10
N ARG A 89 5.83 -12.58 2.94
CA ARG A 89 5.12 -12.59 1.67
C ARG A 89 4.76 -11.18 1.19
N TYR A 90 4.15 -10.38 2.07
CA TYR A 90 3.75 -9.02 1.74
C TYR A 90 4.94 -8.07 1.62
N LEU A 91 6.01 -8.28 2.39
CA LEU A 91 7.26 -7.53 2.21
C LEU A 91 7.88 -7.82 0.83
N GLY A 92 7.89 -9.09 0.41
CA GLY A 92 8.33 -9.47 -0.94
C GLY A 92 7.50 -8.80 -2.03
N LEU A 93 6.17 -8.81 -1.86
CA LEU A 93 5.27 -8.12 -2.78
C LEU A 93 5.52 -6.61 -2.80
N THR A 94 5.69 -5.97 -1.64
CA THR A 94 6.01 -4.53 -1.55
C THR A 94 7.28 -4.19 -2.31
N LYS A 95 8.34 -4.99 -2.14
CA LYS A 95 9.62 -4.78 -2.84
C LYS A 95 9.47 -4.86 -4.36
N ILE A 96 8.76 -5.87 -4.87
CA ILE A 96 8.49 -6.01 -6.32
C ILE A 96 7.68 -4.83 -6.84
N LEU A 97 6.62 -4.42 -6.15
CA LEU A 97 5.80 -3.28 -6.57
C LEU A 97 6.63 -2.00 -6.68
N LEU A 98 7.47 -1.72 -5.68
CA LEU A 98 8.35 -0.54 -5.69
C LEU A 98 9.38 -0.62 -6.83
N SER A 99 10.02 -1.76 -7.04
CA SER A 99 10.98 -1.94 -8.14
C SER A 99 10.35 -1.81 -9.55
N LYS A 100 9.05 -2.09 -9.65
CA LYS A 100 8.26 -1.96 -10.90
C LYS A 100 7.56 -0.58 -11.02
N GLY A 101 7.95 0.41 -10.21
CA GLY A 101 7.49 1.80 -10.33
C GLY A 101 6.15 2.11 -9.66
N ALA A 102 5.81 1.37 -8.60
CA ALA A 102 4.67 1.77 -7.78
C ALA A 102 4.91 3.14 -7.14
N ASP A 103 3.97 4.07 -7.35
CA ASP A 103 4.05 5.42 -6.79
C ASP A 103 3.74 5.38 -5.29
N VAL A 104 4.78 5.63 -4.51
CA VAL A 104 4.78 5.61 -3.04
C VAL A 104 4.05 6.81 -2.42
N ASN A 105 3.77 7.86 -3.22
CA ASN A 105 3.17 9.11 -2.75
C ASN A 105 1.68 9.27 -3.10
N ILE A 106 1.06 8.22 -3.65
CA ILE A 106 -0.38 8.24 -3.92
C ILE A 106 -1.15 8.46 -2.61
N LYS A 107 -2.10 9.40 -2.66
CA LYS A 107 -3.00 9.71 -1.55
C LYS A 107 -4.33 8.99 -1.70
N LEU A 108 -4.87 8.52 -0.58
CA LEU A 108 -6.24 8.03 -0.52
C LEU A 108 -7.25 9.15 -0.78
N ARG A 109 -8.37 8.82 -1.42
CA ARG A 109 -9.47 9.76 -1.67
C ARG A 109 -10.35 9.92 -0.44
N SER A 110 -11.04 11.04 -0.36
CA SER A 110 -12.18 11.24 0.53
C SER A 110 -13.27 10.22 0.22
N GLY A 111 -13.87 9.62 1.24
CA GLY A 111 -14.83 8.52 1.07
C GLY A 111 -14.25 7.13 1.39
N SER A 112 -13.02 7.07 1.80
CA SER A 112 -12.39 5.91 2.46
C SER A 112 -13.08 5.56 3.80
N MET A 113 -14.31 6.05 3.99
CA MET A 113 -15.09 5.79 5.18
C MET A 113 -15.62 4.38 5.14
N ILE A 114 -15.07 3.56 5.96
CA ILE A 114 -15.78 2.46 6.59
C ILE A 114 -16.99 3.11 7.31
N ASN A 115 -18.17 2.52 7.20
CA ASN A 115 -19.41 2.91 7.89
C ASN A 115 -19.18 2.96 9.43
N ASP A 116 -18.53 3.99 9.91
CA ASP A 116 -18.25 4.17 11.32
C ASP A 116 -18.35 5.67 11.58
N ASP A 117 -19.30 6.06 12.40
CA ASP A 117 -19.58 7.44 12.83
C ASP A 117 -18.41 8.12 13.56
N LYS A 118 -17.20 7.61 13.37
CA LYS A 118 -15.99 8.08 14.06
C LYS A 118 -15.12 8.92 13.12
N PRO A 119 -15.18 10.26 13.22
CA PRO A 119 -14.45 11.18 12.34
C PRO A 119 -12.92 11.01 12.38
N TYR A 120 -12.37 10.35 13.41
CA TYR A 120 -10.93 10.09 13.50
C TYR A 120 -10.42 8.97 12.59
N ARG A 121 -11.31 8.28 11.86
CA ARG A 121 -10.97 7.22 10.91
C ARG A 121 -10.96 7.65 9.46
N ASP A 122 -11.22 8.93 9.18
CA ASP A 122 -11.06 9.43 7.82
C ASP A 122 -9.57 9.37 7.43
N LYS A 123 -9.28 8.55 6.44
CA LYS A 123 -7.94 8.33 5.88
C LYS A 123 -7.70 9.18 4.63
N SER A 124 -8.55 10.14 4.35
CA SER A 124 -8.40 10.99 3.17
C SER A 124 -7.06 11.72 3.20
N GLY A 125 -6.38 11.69 2.09
CA GLY A 125 -5.05 12.26 1.98
C GLY A 125 -3.92 11.43 2.60
N ASP A 126 -4.22 10.27 3.23
CA ASP A 126 -3.16 9.37 3.70
C ASP A 126 -2.37 8.81 2.52
N THR A 127 -1.05 8.79 2.68
CA THR A 127 -0.14 7.99 1.86
C THR A 127 0.09 6.61 2.49
N VAL A 128 0.75 5.71 1.78
CA VAL A 128 1.15 4.41 2.34
C VAL A 128 2.00 4.57 3.62
N LEU A 129 2.80 5.63 3.71
CA LEU A 129 3.63 5.89 4.90
C LEU A 129 2.76 6.23 6.13
N HIS A 130 1.69 7.05 5.98
CA HIS A 130 0.72 7.29 7.05
C HIS A 130 0.08 6.01 7.56
N GLN A 131 -0.23 5.07 6.65
CA GLN A 131 -0.83 3.80 7.02
C GLN A 131 0.15 2.91 7.81
N VAL A 132 1.39 2.82 7.32
CA VAL A 132 2.42 1.94 7.91
C VAL A 132 2.76 2.35 9.33
N VAL A 133 2.89 3.64 9.61
CA VAL A 133 3.25 4.14 10.95
C VAL A 133 2.17 3.89 12.02
N ARG A 134 0.93 3.59 11.64
CA ARG A 134 -0.15 3.20 12.56
C ARG A 134 -0.14 1.71 12.93
N SER A 135 0.75 0.92 12.35
CA SER A 135 0.80 -0.53 12.53
C SER A 135 1.00 -0.94 14.00
N TYR A 136 0.39 -2.07 14.39
CA TYR A 136 0.59 -2.66 15.72
C TYR A 136 2.00 -3.22 15.92
N SER A 137 2.62 -3.75 14.87
CA SER A 137 4.00 -4.25 14.92
C SER A 137 4.99 -3.14 14.62
N GLU A 138 5.53 -2.52 15.68
CA GLU A 138 6.49 -1.43 15.53
C GLU A 138 7.75 -1.85 14.76
N LYS A 139 8.22 -3.09 14.97
CA LYS A 139 9.36 -3.63 14.23
C LYS A 139 9.10 -3.65 12.73
N HIS A 140 7.99 -4.25 12.30
CA HIS A 140 7.66 -4.35 10.88
C HIS A 140 7.32 -2.98 10.29
N ALA A 141 6.67 -2.10 11.07
CA ALA A 141 6.40 -0.73 10.64
C ALA A 141 7.68 0.04 10.33
N SER A 142 8.69 -0.06 11.19
CA SER A 142 9.98 0.62 10.98
C SER A 142 10.68 0.11 9.71
N GLU A 143 10.73 -1.22 9.52
CA GLU A 143 11.35 -1.82 8.32
C GLU A 143 10.63 -1.41 7.03
N VAL A 144 9.30 -1.39 7.05
CA VAL A 144 8.52 -0.97 5.87
C VAL A 144 8.61 0.54 5.65
N ALA A 145 8.62 1.35 6.72
CA ALA A 145 8.80 2.80 6.62
C ALA A 145 10.16 3.17 6.01
N GLU A 146 11.24 2.47 6.41
CA GLU A 146 12.57 2.62 5.83
C GLU A 146 12.57 2.26 4.33
N LEU A 147 11.93 1.14 3.98
CA LEU A 147 11.79 0.72 2.58
C LEU A 147 11.04 1.76 1.74
N LEU A 148 9.95 2.33 2.27
CA LEU A 148 9.19 3.38 1.58
C LEU A 148 10.01 4.65 1.44
N PHE A 149 10.71 5.07 2.50
CA PHE A 149 11.57 6.25 2.49
C PHE A 149 12.69 6.15 1.45
N THR A 150 13.39 5.02 1.39
CA THR A 150 14.45 4.78 0.41
C THR A 150 13.94 4.72 -1.04
N ASN A 151 12.63 4.51 -1.22
CA ASN A 151 11.95 4.57 -2.52
C ASN A 151 11.23 5.91 -2.77
N GLY A 152 11.58 6.97 -2.04
CA GLY A 152 11.13 8.34 -2.29
C GLY A 152 9.79 8.71 -1.65
N ALA A 153 9.37 8.03 -0.58
CA ALA A 153 8.19 8.46 0.17
C ALA A 153 8.41 9.84 0.78
N ASN A 154 7.48 10.77 0.53
CA ASN A 154 7.48 12.07 1.15
C ASN A 154 7.15 11.96 2.65
N ILE A 155 8.18 12.13 3.46
CA ILE A 155 8.12 11.98 4.92
C ILE A 155 7.29 13.08 5.61
N ASN A 156 7.10 14.20 4.92
CA ASN A 156 6.42 15.40 5.41
C ASN A 156 5.07 15.65 4.70
N GLU A 157 4.54 14.64 3.99
CA GLU A 157 3.23 14.75 3.36
C GLU A 157 2.14 14.92 4.42
N ARG A 158 1.16 15.81 4.18
CA ARG A 158 0.05 16.02 5.10
C ARG A 158 -1.24 15.39 4.59
N ASN A 159 -1.93 14.67 5.46
CA ASN A 159 -3.27 14.17 5.19
C ASN A 159 -4.32 15.30 5.38
N ILE A 160 -5.61 14.98 5.20
CA ILE A 160 -6.71 15.97 5.33
C ILE A 160 -6.80 16.59 6.74
N ARG A 161 -6.28 15.94 7.77
CA ARG A 161 -6.25 16.45 9.15
C ARG A 161 -5.06 17.37 9.41
N GLY A 162 -4.20 17.55 8.41
CA GLY A 162 -2.94 18.27 8.55
C GLY A 162 -1.82 17.45 9.19
N ASN A 163 -2.06 16.19 9.53
CA ASN A 163 -1.09 15.31 10.15
C ASN A 163 -0.08 14.81 9.12
N THR A 164 1.19 14.79 9.49
CA THR A 164 2.26 14.09 8.78
C THR A 164 2.35 12.61 9.25
N PRO A 165 3.08 11.73 8.55
CA PRO A 165 3.40 10.41 9.07
C PRO A 165 4.06 10.44 10.45
N PHE A 166 4.84 11.49 10.75
CA PHE A 166 5.46 11.68 12.06
C PHE A 166 4.42 11.96 13.16
N ASP A 167 3.44 12.85 12.91
CA ASP A 167 2.33 13.07 13.84
C ASP A 167 1.56 11.78 14.11
N GLU A 168 1.27 11.01 13.06
CA GLU A 168 0.56 9.74 13.20
C GLU A 168 1.38 8.71 14.00
N ALA A 169 2.69 8.68 13.85
CA ALA A 169 3.55 7.81 14.66
C ALA A 169 3.52 8.21 16.14
N LEU A 170 3.57 9.51 16.45
CA LEU A 170 3.47 10.03 17.82
C LEU A 170 2.11 9.73 18.43
N LEU A 171 1.01 10.01 17.72
CA LEU A 171 -0.36 9.74 18.18
C LEU A 171 -0.60 8.26 18.49
N ASN A 172 0.04 7.37 17.74
CA ASN A 172 -0.08 5.93 17.92
C ASN A 172 1.01 5.33 18.81
N LYS A 173 1.83 6.17 19.46
CA LYS A 173 2.91 5.77 20.39
C LYS A 173 3.93 4.82 19.72
N ARG A 174 4.26 5.07 18.46
CA ARG A 174 5.23 4.30 17.67
C ARG A 174 6.61 4.95 17.79
N ASN A 175 7.21 4.85 18.97
CA ASN A 175 8.40 5.61 19.35
C ASN A 175 9.60 5.35 18.42
N LYS A 176 9.88 4.08 18.10
CA LYS A 176 11.01 3.73 17.20
C LYS A 176 10.78 4.25 15.78
N THR A 177 9.55 4.12 15.27
CA THR A 177 9.21 4.64 13.95
C THR A 177 9.24 6.17 13.93
N ALA A 178 8.77 6.84 14.99
CA ALA A 178 8.85 8.28 15.13
C ALA A 178 10.31 8.76 15.18
N GLU A 179 11.16 8.08 15.96
CA GLU A 179 12.60 8.39 16.04
C GLU A 179 13.28 8.25 14.68
N PHE A 180 12.99 7.15 13.96
CA PHE A 180 13.49 6.96 12.58
C PHE A 180 13.05 8.11 11.68
N LEU A 181 11.77 8.46 11.67
CA LEU A 181 11.23 9.54 10.85
C LEU A 181 11.91 10.89 11.20
N ARG A 182 12.02 11.20 12.49
CA ARG A 182 12.64 12.46 12.96
C ARG A 182 14.10 12.58 12.55
N LYS A 183 14.86 11.48 12.65
CA LYS A 183 16.26 11.40 12.21
C LYS A 183 16.42 11.73 10.72
N HIS A 184 15.41 11.42 9.91
CA HIS A 184 15.40 11.68 8.47
C HIS A 184 14.68 12.97 8.07
N GLY A 185 14.49 13.91 9.03
CA GLY A 185 13.96 15.23 8.75
C GLY A 185 12.45 15.35 8.77
N ALA A 186 11.75 14.37 9.37
CA ALA A 186 10.32 14.49 9.55
C ALA A 186 9.97 15.64 10.50
N LYS A 187 8.92 16.37 10.15
CA LYS A 187 8.34 17.47 10.92
C LYS A 187 6.90 17.18 11.24
N THR A 188 6.39 17.76 12.30
CA THR A 188 4.95 17.76 12.55
C THR A 188 4.21 18.67 11.57
N GLY A 189 2.91 18.47 11.42
CA GLY A 189 2.09 19.38 10.62
C GLY A 189 2.12 20.82 11.12
N GLU A 190 2.23 21.01 12.45
CA GLU A 190 2.34 22.33 13.07
C GLU A 190 3.70 22.98 12.77
N GLU A 191 4.81 22.23 12.83
CA GLU A 191 6.13 22.73 12.44
C GLU A 191 6.15 23.17 10.98
N LEU A 192 5.56 22.38 10.08
CA LEU A 192 5.46 22.73 8.65
C LEU A 192 4.61 23.98 8.42
N LYS A 193 3.50 24.11 9.14
CA LYS A 193 2.63 25.29 9.08
C LYS A 193 3.34 26.55 9.55
N ALA A 194 4.14 26.45 10.61
CA ALA A 194 4.96 27.57 11.11
C ALA A 194 6.04 28.01 10.09
N GLU A 195 6.50 27.10 9.23
CA GLU A 195 7.44 27.38 8.14
C GLU A 195 6.77 27.91 6.86
N GLY A 196 5.45 28.10 6.86
CA GLY A 196 4.69 28.56 5.68
C GLY A 196 4.47 27.51 4.58
N LYS A 197 4.52 26.25 4.97
CA LYS A 197 4.35 25.10 4.05
C LYS A 197 3.02 24.40 4.25
#